data_7af0799763da3680789c8d355eb1b8c1
#
_entry.id   7af0799763da3680789c8d355eb1b8c1
#
_cell.length_a   1.000
_cell.length_b   1.000
_cell.length_c   1.000
_cell.angle_alpha   90.00
_cell.angle_beta   90.00
_cell.angle_gamma   90.00
#
_symmetry.space_group_name_H-M   'P 1'
#
loop_
_entity.id
_entity.type
_entity.pdbx_description
1 polymer ?
#
loop_
_entity_poly.entity_id
_entity_poly.type
_entity_poly.pdbx_seq_one_letter_code
_entity_poly.pdbx_strand_id
1 'polypeptide(L)'
;MEVLPGISVIHTKETADLEWCAQLMAANEPWITLQRSYENSIPLLQDPLSEVYLFKKEKERLGFIMLKLKGSFTGYIQTIVISEAARGQGLGEAAIRYAEEIIFSVSPNAFICVSSFNHRARKLYLRLGYEQVGILKDYVISGYDEIFMRKTRGSLNDFKKQKPVNP
;
A
#
# COMPACT_ATOMS: atom_id res chain seq x y z
N MET A 1 13.59 -5.13 10.05
CA MET A 1 12.69 -4.70 11.14
C MET A 1 11.58 -5.72 11.27
N GLU A 2 11.13 -6.04 12.47
CA GLU A 2 10.01 -6.94 12.73
C GLU A 2 8.72 -6.11 12.89
N VAL A 3 7.64 -6.51 12.22
CA VAL A 3 6.34 -5.82 12.25
C VAL A 3 5.28 -6.56 13.07
N LEU A 4 5.47 -7.87 13.24
CA LEU A 4 4.74 -8.77 14.13
C LEU A 4 5.72 -9.85 14.61
N PRO A 5 5.46 -10.57 15.72
CA PRO A 5 6.34 -11.63 16.20
C PRO A 5 6.70 -12.63 15.10
N GLY A 6 8.00 -12.75 14.80
CA GLY A 6 8.55 -13.60 13.76
C GLY A 6 8.32 -13.15 12.31
N ILE A 7 7.71 -11.97 12.07
CA ILE A 7 7.50 -11.43 10.72
C ILE A 7 8.37 -10.20 10.51
N SER A 8 9.35 -10.34 9.65
CA SER A 8 10.25 -9.27 9.23
C SER A 8 9.74 -8.56 7.98
N VAL A 9 10.14 -7.31 7.81
CA VAL A 9 9.91 -6.53 6.59
C VAL A 9 11.24 -6.16 5.97
N ILE A 10 11.32 -6.29 4.65
CA ILE A 10 12.49 -5.90 3.84
C ILE A 10 12.04 -4.99 2.70
N HIS A 11 12.79 -3.94 2.45
CA HIS A 11 12.68 -3.15 1.23
C HIS A 11 13.38 -3.94 0.10
N THR A 12 12.70 -4.14 -1.02
CA THR A 12 13.24 -4.96 -2.11
C THR A 12 13.12 -4.28 -3.47
N LYS A 13 14.10 -4.53 -4.31
CA LYS A 13 14.12 -4.27 -5.76
C LYS A 13 14.55 -5.51 -6.53
N GLU A 14 14.70 -6.64 -5.83
CA GLU A 14 15.12 -7.90 -6.40
C GLU A 14 14.07 -8.44 -7.36
N THR A 15 14.48 -8.79 -8.58
CA THR A 15 13.58 -9.26 -9.64
C THR A 15 12.70 -10.41 -9.18
N ALA A 16 13.28 -11.42 -8.52
CA ALA A 16 12.54 -12.59 -8.03
C ALA A 16 11.47 -12.25 -6.96
N ASP A 17 11.70 -11.20 -6.18
CA ASP A 17 10.71 -10.72 -5.21
C ASP A 17 9.59 -9.95 -5.92
N LEU A 18 9.91 -9.08 -6.90
CA LEU A 18 8.92 -8.32 -7.66
C LEU A 18 8.04 -9.24 -8.53
N GLU A 19 8.62 -10.28 -9.13
CA GLU A 19 7.88 -11.31 -9.86
C GLU A 19 6.90 -12.05 -8.94
N TRP A 20 7.34 -12.43 -7.75
CA TRP A 20 6.46 -13.05 -6.76
C TRP A 20 5.31 -12.11 -6.34
N CYS A 21 5.60 -10.82 -6.14
CA CYS A 21 4.58 -9.81 -5.84
C CYS A 21 3.54 -9.71 -6.96
N ALA A 22 3.98 -9.69 -8.23
CA ALA A 22 3.08 -9.65 -9.38
C ALA A 22 2.21 -10.90 -9.49
N GLN A 23 2.78 -12.08 -9.24
CA GLN A 23 2.02 -13.35 -9.20
C GLN A 23 0.98 -13.32 -8.08
N LEU A 24 1.35 -12.83 -6.88
CA LEU A 24 0.43 -12.71 -5.76
C LEU A 24 -0.72 -11.74 -6.07
N MET A 25 -0.46 -10.61 -6.74
CA MET A 25 -1.51 -9.70 -7.20
C MET A 25 -2.47 -10.41 -8.15
N ALA A 26 -1.96 -10.99 -9.23
CA ALA A 26 -2.76 -11.63 -10.27
C ALA A 26 -3.65 -12.78 -9.77
N ALA A 27 -3.26 -13.41 -8.66
CA ALA A 27 -3.99 -14.54 -8.04
C ALA A 27 -5.00 -14.13 -6.97
N ASN A 28 -5.15 -12.83 -6.66
CA ASN A 28 -5.97 -12.37 -5.54
C ASN A 28 -6.92 -11.23 -5.91
N GLU A 29 -8.05 -11.17 -5.18
CA GLU A 29 -8.92 -9.98 -5.21
C GLU A 29 -8.27 -8.79 -4.47
N PRO A 30 -8.51 -7.56 -4.89
CA PRO A 30 -9.44 -7.11 -5.95
C PRO A 30 -8.86 -7.19 -7.38
N TRP A 31 -7.61 -7.59 -7.55
CA TRP A 31 -6.91 -7.51 -8.85
C TRP A 31 -7.49 -8.43 -9.91
N ILE A 32 -8.06 -9.60 -9.52
CA ILE A 32 -8.78 -10.48 -10.46
C ILE A 32 -9.96 -9.73 -11.07
N THR A 33 -10.83 -9.16 -10.25
CA THR A 33 -11.98 -8.35 -10.72
C THR A 33 -11.54 -7.13 -11.50
N LEU A 34 -10.44 -6.48 -11.10
CA LEU A 34 -9.89 -5.31 -11.79
C LEU A 34 -9.06 -5.67 -13.04
N GLN A 35 -9.02 -6.93 -13.43
CA GLN A 35 -8.29 -7.45 -14.61
C GLN A 35 -6.81 -7.07 -14.62
N ARG A 36 -6.19 -7.01 -13.43
CA ARG A 36 -4.76 -6.77 -13.26
C ARG A 36 -4.00 -8.10 -13.35
N SER A 37 -3.47 -8.38 -14.56
CA SER A 37 -2.64 -9.57 -14.78
C SER A 37 -1.23 -9.42 -14.20
N TYR A 38 -0.45 -10.50 -14.25
CA TYR A 38 0.97 -10.51 -13.95
C TYR A 38 1.71 -9.48 -14.83
N GLU A 39 1.45 -9.49 -16.14
CA GLU A 39 2.11 -8.63 -17.13
C GLU A 39 1.83 -7.14 -16.88
N ASN A 40 0.60 -6.81 -16.41
CA ASN A 40 0.23 -5.44 -16.07
C ASN A 40 0.81 -4.99 -14.73
N SER A 41 1.14 -5.92 -13.85
CA SER A 41 1.62 -5.63 -12.49
C SER A 41 3.14 -5.43 -12.43
N ILE A 42 3.91 -6.15 -13.26
CA ILE A 42 5.38 -6.06 -13.28
C ILE A 42 5.88 -4.64 -13.54
N PRO A 43 5.41 -3.89 -14.55
CA PRO A 43 5.89 -2.53 -14.79
C PRO A 43 5.63 -1.57 -13.62
N LEU A 44 4.54 -1.77 -12.87
CA LEU A 44 4.23 -0.96 -11.69
C LEU A 44 5.21 -1.22 -10.54
N LEU A 45 5.57 -2.49 -10.34
CA LEU A 45 6.50 -2.92 -9.29
C LEU A 45 7.94 -2.53 -9.63
N GLN A 46 8.32 -2.55 -10.91
CA GLN A 46 9.65 -2.17 -11.39
C GLN A 46 9.84 -0.66 -11.60
N ASP A 47 8.77 0.13 -11.49
CA ASP A 47 8.85 1.59 -11.58
C ASP A 47 9.86 2.11 -10.52
N PRO A 48 10.87 2.91 -10.91
CA PRO A 48 11.87 3.46 -9.99
C PRO A 48 11.27 4.27 -8.82
N LEU A 49 10.07 4.81 -8.99
CA LEU A 49 9.35 5.56 -7.98
C LEU A 49 8.49 4.68 -7.05
N SER A 50 8.39 3.38 -7.31
CA SER A 50 7.71 2.42 -6.45
C SER A 50 8.66 1.94 -5.35
N GLU A 51 8.24 2.07 -4.10
CA GLU A 51 8.94 1.51 -2.95
C GLU A 51 8.20 0.26 -2.48
N VAL A 52 8.81 -0.91 -2.69
CA VAL A 52 8.21 -2.22 -2.39
C VAL A 52 8.78 -2.79 -1.10
N TYR A 53 7.91 -3.10 -0.14
CA TYR A 53 8.26 -3.69 1.14
C TYR A 53 7.61 -5.07 1.26
N LEU A 54 8.43 -6.10 1.39
CA LEU A 54 8.03 -7.51 1.44
C LEU A 54 8.01 -8.00 2.90
N PHE A 55 6.93 -8.65 3.30
CA PHE A 55 6.77 -9.28 4.62
C PHE A 55 7.13 -10.75 4.54
N LYS A 56 8.02 -11.19 5.43
CA LYS A 56 8.56 -12.56 5.45
C LYS A 56 8.55 -13.15 6.85
N LYS A 57 8.26 -14.44 6.93
CA LYS A 57 8.55 -15.26 8.11
C LYS A 57 9.59 -16.28 7.70
N GLU A 58 10.81 -16.15 8.25
CA GLU A 58 11.97 -16.92 7.80
C GLU A 58 12.19 -16.77 6.28
N LYS A 59 12.03 -17.85 5.51
CA LYS A 59 12.14 -17.86 4.04
C LYS A 59 10.81 -17.68 3.31
N GLU A 60 9.69 -17.75 4.03
CA GLU A 60 8.35 -17.66 3.44
C GLU A 60 7.94 -16.20 3.20
N ARG A 61 7.48 -15.89 1.99
CA ARG A 61 6.90 -14.59 1.63
C ARG A 61 5.42 -14.58 1.99
N LEU A 62 4.99 -13.62 2.81
CA LEU A 62 3.63 -13.56 3.36
C LEU A 62 2.76 -12.48 2.72
N GLY A 63 3.38 -11.49 2.09
CA GLY A 63 2.68 -10.37 1.49
C GLY A 63 3.63 -9.22 1.22
N PHE A 64 3.10 -8.14 0.65
CA PHE A 64 3.88 -6.92 0.40
C PHE A 64 3.01 -5.67 0.44
N ILE A 65 3.65 -4.53 0.54
CA ILE A 65 3.05 -3.21 0.37
C ILE A 65 3.92 -2.38 -0.57
N MET A 66 3.28 -1.62 -1.46
CA MET A 66 3.94 -0.73 -2.42
C MET A 66 3.52 0.71 -2.16
N LEU A 67 4.51 1.59 -2.00
CA LEU A 67 4.32 2.99 -1.68
C LEU A 67 4.83 3.89 -2.80
N LYS A 68 4.19 5.05 -2.98
CA LYS A 68 4.68 6.20 -3.74
C LYS A 68 5.02 7.33 -2.77
N LEU A 69 6.31 7.59 -2.60
CA LEU A 69 6.83 8.58 -1.65
C LEU A 69 7.29 9.87 -2.31
N LYS A 70 7.02 10.03 -3.60
CA LYS A 70 7.34 11.22 -4.41
C LYS A 70 6.17 11.60 -5.30
N GLY A 71 6.15 12.84 -5.77
CA GLY A 71 5.11 13.35 -6.65
C GLY A 71 3.97 14.06 -5.93
N SER A 72 2.87 14.34 -6.63
CA SER A 72 1.75 15.17 -6.14
C SER A 72 1.00 14.55 -4.97
N PHE A 73 0.88 13.22 -4.95
CA PHE A 73 0.26 12.46 -3.85
C PHE A 73 1.33 11.70 -3.06
N THR A 74 2.33 12.42 -2.56
CA THR A 74 3.36 11.85 -1.69
C THR A 74 2.70 11.17 -0.48
N GLY A 75 3.03 9.89 -0.26
CA GLY A 75 2.43 9.09 0.79
C GLY A 75 1.25 8.23 0.32
N TYR A 76 1.22 7.87 -0.97
CA TYR A 76 0.21 7.00 -1.53
C TYR A 76 0.57 5.52 -1.34
N ILE A 77 -0.30 4.80 -0.64
CA ILE A 77 -0.25 3.34 -0.56
C ILE A 77 -0.93 2.80 -1.82
N GLN A 78 -0.12 2.42 -2.80
CA GLN A 78 -0.64 2.02 -4.11
C GLN A 78 -1.18 0.59 -4.11
N THR A 79 -0.56 -0.30 -3.35
CA THR A 79 -0.92 -1.73 -3.32
C THR A 79 -0.58 -2.32 -1.97
N ILE A 80 -1.48 -3.15 -1.44
CA ILE A 80 -1.22 -4.03 -0.31
C ILE A 80 -1.84 -5.39 -0.58
N VAL A 81 -1.04 -6.44 -0.50
CA VAL A 81 -1.49 -7.82 -0.69
C VAL A 81 -0.92 -8.70 0.41
N ILE A 82 -1.80 -9.44 1.07
CA ILE A 82 -1.43 -10.47 2.03
C ILE A 82 -1.85 -11.83 1.45
N SER A 83 -0.92 -12.79 1.42
CA SER A 83 -1.19 -14.15 0.97
C SER A 83 -2.32 -14.77 1.78
N GLU A 84 -3.09 -15.65 1.18
CA GLU A 84 -4.26 -16.24 1.81
C GLU A 84 -3.89 -16.92 3.15
N ALA A 85 -2.79 -17.66 3.18
CA ALA A 85 -2.29 -18.35 4.37
C ALA A 85 -1.94 -17.42 5.53
N ALA A 86 -1.60 -16.15 5.26
CA ALA A 86 -1.22 -15.15 6.27
C ALA A 86 -2.37 -14.19 6.66
N ARG A 87 -3.56 -14.36 6.08
CA ARG A 87 -4.73 -13.51 6.42
C ARG A 87 -5.30 -13.86 7.79
N GLY A 88 -6.00 -12.88 8.38
CA GLY A 88 -6.66 -13.06 9.67
C GLY A 88 -5.73 -12.98 10.89
N GLN A 89 -4.42 -12.80 10.68
CA GLN A 89 -3.39 -12.76 11.72
C GLN A 89 -2.91 -11.33 12.06
N GLY A 90 -3.62 -10.30 11.60
CA GLY A 90 -3.26 -8.90 11.86
C GLY A 90 -2.20 -8.31 10.91
N LEU A 91 -1.62 -9.12 10.00
CA LEU A 91 -0.53 -8.65 9.13
C LEU A 91 -0.93 -7.47 8.22
N GLY A 92 -2.18 -7.43 7.73
CA GLY A 92 -2.66 -6.32 6.91
C GLY A 92 -2.68 -4.99 7.68
N GLU A 93 -3.11 -5.02 8.95
CA GLU A 93 -3.06 -3.84 9.82
C GLU A 93 -1.61 -3.43 10.12
N ALA A 94 -0.76 -4.39 10.49
CA ALA A 94 0.66 -4.14 10.75
C ALA A 94 1.38 -3.55 9.53
N ALA A 95 1.07 -4.03 8.32
CA ALA A 95 1.61 -3.51 7.07
C ALA A 95 1.22 -2.03 6.83
N ILE A 96 -0.05 -1.67 7.08
CA ILE A 96 -0.49 -0.27 6.95
C ILE A 96 0.20 0.61 8.00
N ARG A 97 0.29 0.18 9.25
CA ARG A 97 0.99 0.95 10.31
C ARG A 97 2.47 1.15 9.98
N TYR A 98 3.14 0.13 9.48
CA TYR A 98 4.51 0.23 9.00
C TYR A 98 4.64 1.25 7.84
N ALA A 99 3.73 1.20 6.87
CA ALA A 99 3.70 2.17 5.78
C ALA A 99 3.47 3.61 6.30
N GLU A 100 2.58 3.79 7.29
CA GLU A 100 2.32 5.08 7.92
C GLU A 100 3.57 5.66 8.60
N GLU A 101 4.39 4.85 9.26
CA GLU A 101 5.66 5.32 9.85
C GLU A 101 6.58 5.91 8.77
N ILE A 102 6.72 5.23 7.63
CA ILE A 102 7.52 5.71 6.50
C ILE A 102 6.90 6.97 5.90
N ILE A 103 5.60 6.93 5.59
CA ILE A 103 4.89 8.03 4.94
C ILE A 103 4.95 9.29 5.80
N PHE A 104 4.63 9.19 7.09
CA PHE A 104 4.60 10.33 7.98
C PHE A 104 5.99 10.90 8.31
N SER A 105 7.06 10.22 7.94
CA SER A 105 8.42 10.79 7.96
C SER A 105 8.66 11.77 6.82
N VAL A 106 7.90 11.69 5.71
CA VAL A 106 8.10 12.50 4.49
C VAL A 106 6.88 13.35 4.09
N SER A 107 5.70 13.02 4.57
CA SER A 107 4.42 13.69 4.26
C SER A 107 3.49 13.69 5.47
N PRO A 108 2.69 14.73 5.69
CA PRO A 108 1.65 14.69 6.72
C PRO A 108 0.41 13.90 6.29
N ASN A 109 0.36 13.42 5.05
CA ASN A 109 -0.78 12.75 4.46
C ASN A 109 -0.42 11.33 4.01
N ALA A 110 -1.27 10.38 4.36
CA ALA A 110 -1.29 9.04 3.79
C ALA A 110 -2.56 8.86 2.96
N PHE A 111 -2.42 8.41 1.72
CA PHE A 111 -3.52 8.19 0.79
C PHE A 111 -3.62 6.71 0.43
N ILE A 112 -4.84 6.25 0.16
CA ILE A 112 -5.10 4.90 -0.35
C ILE A 112 -6.39 4.90 -1.15
N CYS A 113 -6.46 4.11 -2.23
CA CYS A 113 -7.69 3.77 -2.90
C CYS A 113 -8.16 2.37 -2.48
N VAL A 114 -9.46 2.20 -2.42
CA VAL A 114 -10.09 0.89 -2.21
C VAL A 114 -11.25 0.72 -3.17
N SER A 115 -11.28 -0.42 -3.87
CA SER A 115 -12.37 -0.73 -4.79
C SER A 115 -13.70 -0.79 -4.05
N SER A 116 -14.75 -0.25 -4.67
CA SER A 116 -16.10 -0.11 -4.07
C SER A 116 -16.66 -1.44 -3.53
N PHE A 117 -16.27 -2.56 -4.13
CA PHE A 117 -16.67 -3.91 -3.72
C PHE A 117 -15.79 -4.52 -2.60
N ASN A 118 -14.63 -3.91 -2.28
CA ASN A 118 -13.73 -4.44 -1.25
C ASN A 118 -14.09 -3.92 0.15
N HIS A 119 -15.26 -4.32 0.64
CA HIS A 119 -15.79 -3.86 1.92
C HIS A 119 -14.90 -4.20 3.12
N ARG A 120 -14.16 -5.32 3.06
CA ARG A 120 -13.26 -5.74 4.15
C ARG A 120 -12.08 -4.77 4.30
N ALA A 121 -11.44 -4.42 3.21
CA ALA A 121 -10.33 -3.46 3.23
C ALA A 121 -10.82 -2.07 3.65
N ARG A 122 -11.96 -1.62 3.13
CA ARG A 122 -12.56 -0.33 3.52
C ARG A 122 -12.83 -0.24 5.02
N LYS A 123 -13.39 -1.29 5.64
CA LYS A 123 -13.60 -1.34 7.09
C LYS A 123 -12.28 -1.25 7.87
N LEU A 124 -11.23 -1.91 7.40
CA LEU A 124 -9.89 -1.81 8.00
C LEU A 124 -9.37 -0.37 7.94
N TYR A 125 -9.44 0.29 6.79
CA TYR A 125 -8.92 1.65 6.63
C TYR A 125 -9.69 2.66 7.48
N LEU A 126 -11.02 2.56 7.53
CA LEU A 126 -11.84 3.38 8.44
C LEU A 126 -11.43 3.20 9.91
N ARG A 127 -11.23 1.96 10.37
CA ARG A 127 -10.77 1.66 11.73
C ARG A 127 -9.39 2.23 12.02
N LEU A 128 -8.53 2.32 11.01
CA LEU A 128 -7.19 2.92 11.12
C LEU A 128 -7.19 4.45 11.04
N GLY A 129 -8.36 5.08 10.88
CA GLY A 129 -8.50 6.53 10.87
C GLY A 129 -8.38 7.17 9.48
N TYR A 130 -8.50 6.39 8.41
CA TYR A 130 -8.66 6.95 7.07
C TYR A 130 -10.09 7.43 6.87
N GLU A 131 -10.24 8.56 6.22
CA GLU A 131 -11.53 9.15 5.86
C GLU A 131 -11.69 9.15 4.34
N GLN A 132 -12.92 8.93 3.87
CA GLN A 132 -13.23 9.05 2.45
C GLN A 132 -13.16 10.53 2.04
N VAL A 133 -12.37 10.83 1.02
CA VAL A 133 -12.21 12.19 0.48
C VAL A 133 -12.74 12.33 -0.95
N GLY A 134 -13.07 11.22 -1.60
CA GLY A 134 -13.62 11.24 -2.94
C GLY A 134 -14.00 9.86 -3.46
N ILE A 135 -14.62 9.86 -4.64
CA ILE A 135 -14.93 8.64 -5.42
C ILE A 135 -14.40 8.87 -6.83
N LEU A 136 -13.59 7.94 -7.31
CA LEU A 136 -13.07 7.90 -8.67
C LEU A 136 -13.90 6.90 -9.47
N LYS A 137 -14.87 7.42 -10.23
CA LYS A 137 -15.79 6.58 -11.02
C LYS A 137 -15.04 5.90 -12.15
N ASP A 138 -15.31 4.61 -12.35
CA ASP A 138 -14.75 3.80 -13.45
C ASP A 138 -13.21 3.93 -13.59
N TYR A 139 -12.49 4.10 -12.48
CA TYR A 139 -11.09 4.54 -12.48
C TYR A 139 -10.13 3.46 -13.00
N VAL A 140 -10.30 2.22 -12.56
CA VAL A 140 -9.42 1.11 -12.98
C VAL A 140 -10.09 0.30 -14.10
N ILE A 141 -11.35 -0.03 -13.92
CA ILE A 141 -12.16 -0.76 -14.89
C ILE A 141 -13.59 -0.22 -14.85
N SER A 142 -14.22 -0.17 -16.02
CA SER A 142 -15.62 0.26 -16.16
C SER A 142 -16.56 -0.60 -15.31
N GLY A 143 -17.50 0.05 -14.62
CA GLY A 143 -18.47 -0.60 -13.73
C GLY A 143 -18.04 -0.71 -12.26
N TYR A 144 -16.81 -0.34 -11.92
CA TYR A 144 -16.32 -0.33 -10.54
C TYR A 144 -15.63 0.97 -10.19
N ASP A 145 -16.04 1.56 -9.08
CA ASP A 145 -15.47 2.80 -8.56
C ASP A 145 -14.32 2.49 -7.59
N GLU A 146 -13.39 3.44 -7.47
CA GLU A 146 -12.40 3.46 -6.39
C GLU A 146 -12.77 4.53 -5.38
N ILE A 147 -12.79 4.15 -4.10
CA ILE A 147 -13.00 5.07 -3.00
C ILE A 147 -11.64 5.62 -2.59
N PHE A 148 -11.44 6.93 -2.78
CA PHE A 148 -10.21 7.60 -2.42
C PHE A 148 -10.27 8.01 -0.95
N MET A 149 -9.31 7.56 -0.17
CA MET A 149 -9.26 7.74 1.28
C MET A 149 -7.95 8.42 1.70
N ARG A 150 -8.01 9.20 2.77
CA ARG A 150 -6.86 9.92 3.33
C ARG A 150 -6.84 9.81 4.85
N LYS A 151 -5.65 9.66 5.42
CA LYS A 151 -5.34 9.93 6.83
C LYS A 151 -4.34 11.08 6.89
N THR A 152 -4.57 12.07 7.75
CA THR A 152 -3.73 13.27 7.80
C THR A 152 -3.30 13.61 9.22
N ARG A 153 -2.10 14.21 9.33
CA ARG A 153 -1.54 14.83 10.55
C ARG A 153 -1.44 16.34 10.43
N GLY A 154 -2.00 16.95 9.38
CA GLY A 154 -2.00 18.40 9.18
C GLY A 154 -1.75 18.82 7.75
N SER A 155 -1.50 20.11 7.54
CA SER A 155 -1.24 20.68 6.23
C SER A 155 0.20 20.43 5.76
N LEU A 156 0.41 20.46 4.44
CA LEU A 156 1.75 20.36 3.86
C LEU A 156 2.67 21.50 4.32
N ASN A 157 2.12 22.71 4.47
CA ASN A 157 2.90 23.87 4.86
C ASN A 157 3.38 23.78 6.31
N ASP A 158 2.53 23.32 7.23
CA ASP A 158 2.91 23.16 8.64
C ASP A 158 3.92 22.05 8.82
N PHE A 159 3.79 20.96 8.07
CA PHE A 159 4.76 19.87 8.07
C PHE A 159 6.15 20.30 7.60
N LYS A 160 6.23 21.16 6.55
CA LYS A 160 7.50 21.71 6.06
C LYS A 160 8.17 22.62 7.08
N LYS A 161 7.40 23.39 7.86
CA LYS A 161 7.93 24.27 8.92
C LYS A 161 8.53 23.52 10.10
N GLN A 162 8.06 22.29 10.35
CA GLN A 162 8.54 21.45 11.45
C GLN A 162 9.85 20.70 11.12
N LYS A 163 10.22 20.62 9.83
CA LYS A 163 11.52 20.04 9.45
C LYS A 163 12.57 21.13 9.53
N PRO A 164 13.70 20.90 10.25
CA PRO A 164 14.82 21.82 10.19
C PRO A 164 15.28 21.95 8.74
N VAL A 165 15.41 23.20 8.29
CA VAL A 165 16.08 23.52 7.02
C VAL A 165 17.53 23.08 7.21
N ASN A 166 17.90 21.92 6.67
CA ASN A 166 19.31 21.59 6.54
C ASN A 166 19.95 22.59 5.57
N PRO A 167 21.01 23.30 5.99
CA PRO A 167 21.69 24.26 5.16
C PRO A 167 22.35 23.62 3.93
#